data_3a8db0e9618337449c517f7cfdb7f47d
#
_entry.id   3a8db0e9618337449c517f7cfdb7f47d
#
_cell.length_a   1.000
_cell.length_b   1.000
_cell.length_c   1.000
_cell.angle_alpha   90.00
_cell.angle_beta   90.00
_cell.angle_gamma   90.00
#
_symmetry.space_group_name_H-M   'P 1'
#
loop_
_entity.id
_entity.type
_entity.pdbx_description
1 polymer ?
#
loop_
_entity_poly.entity_id
_entity_poly.type
_entity_poly.pdbx_seq_one_letter_code
_entity_poly.pdbx_strand_id
1 'polypeptide(L)'
;MSQGSQHFCGNRTDWPAPILPITDMDKSLEPEWLVKQCTNLRTDWLVLDGYQFDQAYRQSLHSNKFKFAVFDDMNNSGALFADMVINGAQNAGLNGYQLTAPKALLAIGRDYQVLRQEFLQLTNLKWSERNNLTIMFGASDPTKLTLLTLQSLHNVNASMPITIITGAAYEGLHELTDLIKNCNLHITHHHDCQDMASVLVNTKLAISAAGGSQFELLACATPSILVVVADNQKNASQDAASQGWCQLVYSDDLSADELVMQCLSLWQQPELLHSMHKKALQLPVVDGALNIVKLMSENITASNNL
;
A
#
# COMPACT_ATOMS: atom_id res chain seq x y z
N MET A 1 -13.64 -23.41 9.20
CA MET A 1 -13.56 -22.28 10.19
C MET A 1 -12.24 -21.58 9.92
N SER A 2 -12.25 -20.51 9.14
CA SER A 2 -11.05 -19.73 8.88
C SER A 2 -10.84 -18.79 10.07
N GLN A 3 -9.82 -19.07 10.88
CA GLN A 3 -9.31 -18.09 11.83
C GLN A 3 -8.89 -16.86 11.02
N GLY A 4 -9.57 -15.74 11.19
CA GLY A 4 -9.14 -14.47 10.68
C GLY A 4 -7.81 -14.11 11.34
N SER A 5 -6.72 -14.32 10.63
CA SER A 5 -5.41 -13.89 11.08
C SER A 5 -5.39 -12.36 11.05
N GLN A 6 -5.35 -11.74 12.23
CA GLN A 6 -5.05 -10.31 12.34
C GLN A 6 -3.57 -10.13 11.99
N HIS A 7 -3.30 -9.68 10.77
CA HIS A 7 -1.96 -9.34 10.34
C HIS A 7 -1.66 -7.88 10.73
N PHE A 8 -0.93 -7.69 11.82
CA PHE A 8 -0.36 -6.40 12.16
C PHE A 8 1.05 -6.33 11.59
N CYS A 9 1.28 -5.42 10.66
CA CYS A 9 2.63 -5.03 10.28
C CYS A 9 3.19 -4.13 11.39
N GLY A 10 4.29 -4.52 12.02
CA GLY A 10 4.96 -3.75 13.06
C GLY A 10 4.89 -4.37 14.47
N ASN A 11 5.73 -3.86 15.37
CA ASN A 11 5.78 -4.31 16.75
C ASN A 11 4.57 -3.77 17.53
N ARG A 12 3.72 -4.64 18.09
CA ARG A 12 2.54 -4.27 18.88
C ARG A 12 2.85 -3.38 20.09
N THR A 13 4.07 -3.41 20.60
CA THR A 13 4.50 -2.59 21.73
C THR A 13 4.65 -1.10 21.40
N ASP A 14 4.77 -0.76 20.12
CA ASP A 14 5.03 0.61 19.65
C ASP A 14 3.76 1.38 19.28
N TRP A 15 2.58 0.76 19.41
CA TRP A 15 1.32 1.41 19.14
C TRP A 15 0.99 2.41 20.26
N PRO A 16 0.68 3.67 19.90
CA PRO A 16 0.39 4.72 20.88
C PRO A 16 -0.98 4.57 21.57
N ALA A 17 -1.79 3.62 21.12
CA ALA A 17 -3.14 3.38 21.63
C ALA A 17 -3.36 1.90 21.95
N PRO A 18 -4.28 1.57 22.88
CA PRO A 18 -4.57 0.18 23.23
C PRO A 18 -5.18 -0.56 22.04
N ILE A 19 -4.71 -1.79 21.83
CA ILE A 19 -5.32 -2.73 20.90
C ILE A 19 -6.41 -3.51 21.65
N LEU A 20 -7.64 -3.43 21.15
CA LEU A 20 -8.77 -4.21 21.67
C LEU A 20 -8.99 -5.41 20.73
N PRO A 21 -8.47 -6.60 21.06
CA PRO A 21 -8.65 -7.77 20.22
C PRO A 21 -10.12 -8.21 20.25
N ILE A 22 -10.67 -8.46 19.07
CA ILE A 22 -11.96 -9.15 18.91
C ILE A 22 -11.62 -10.63 18.73
N THR A 23 -11.74 -11.40 19.79
CA THR A 23 -11.54 -12.86 19.77
C THR A 23 -12.88 -13.54 19.95
N ASP A 24 -13.17 -14.54 19.13
CA ASP A 24 -14.32 -15.45 19.25
C ASP A 24 -15.72 -14.78 19.20
N MET A 25 -15.83 -13.59 18.62
CA MET A 25 -17.11 -12.92 18.43
C MET A 25 -17.75 -13.33 17.09
N ASP A 26 -19.06 -13.57 17.11
CA ASP A 26 -19.85 -13.70 15.89
C ASP A 26 -19.80 -12.36 15.12
N LYS A 27 -19.49 -12.43 13.83
CA LYS A 27 -19.39 -11.24 12.97
C LYS A 27 -20.68 -10.41 12.96
N SER A 28 -21.84 -11.03 13.19
CA SER A 28 -23.13 -10.32 13.28
C SER A 28 -23.24 -9.41 14.50
N LEU A 29 -22.49 -9.70 15.57
CA LEU A 29 -22.48 -8.93 16.82
C LEU A 29 -21.39 -7.87 16.86
N GLU A 30 -20.44 -7.92 15.94
CA GLU A 30 -19.31 -7.00 15.90
C GLU A 30 -19.71 -5.53 15.78
N PRO A 31 -20.68 -5.12 14.92
CA PRO A 31 -21.08 -3.72 14.81
C PRO A 31 -21.66 -3.17 16.14
N GLU A 32 -22.50 -3.93 16.83
CA GLU A 32 -23.08 -3.53 18.12
C GLU A 32 -21.99 -3.37 19.18
N TRP A 33 -21.05 -4.31 19.26
CA TRP A 33 -19.91 -4.24 20.14
C TRP A 33 -19.06 -2.99 19.85
N LEU A 34 -18.78 -2.71 18.56
CA LEU A 34 -17.99 -1.56 18.14
C LEU A 34 -18.65 -0.23 18.51
N VAL A 35 -19.98 -0.11 18.29
CA VAL A 35 -20.78 1.05 18.73
C VAL A 35 -20.68 1.26 20.24
N LYS A 36 -20.75 0.19 21.02
CA LYS A 36 -20.60 0.25 22.49
C LYS A 36 -19.19 0.73 22.88
N GLN A 37 -18.13 0.24 22.23
CA GLN A 37 -16.76 0.70 22.49
C GLN A 37 -16.62 2.18 22.15
N CYS A 38 -17.06 2.62 20.98
CA CYS A 38 -17.02 4.02 20.56
C CYS A 38 -17.75 4.93 21.55
N THR A 39 -18.91 4.48 22.05
CA THR A 39 -19.69 5.23 23.06
C THR A 39 -18.94 5.34 24.38
N ASN A 40 -18.37 4.24 24.87
CA ASN A 40 -17.61 4.22 26.13
C ASN A 40 -16.35 5.10 26.08
N LEU A 41 -15.68 5.10 24.94
CA LEU A 41 -14.46 5.88 24.68
C LEU A 41 -14.75 7.34 24.30
N ARG A 42 -16.04 7.71 24.13
CA ARG A 42 -16.46 9.04 23.63
C ARG A 42 -15.77 9.39 22.32
N THR A 43 -15.78 8.42 21.40
CA THR A 43 -15.13 8.54 20.09
C THR A 43 -15.82 9.62 19.24
N ASP A 44 -15.04 10.54 18.68
CA ASP A 44 -15.52 11.53 17.72
C ASP A 44 -15.61 10.90 16.31
N TRP A 45 -14.57 10.16 15.92
CA TRP A 45 -14.47 9.48 14.63
C TRP A 45 -14.06 8.02 14.78
N LEU A 46 -14.78 7.14 14.09
CA LEU A 46 -14.40 5.75 13.83
C LEU A 46 -13.83 5.69 12.41
N VAL A 47 -12.72 4.98 12.22
CA VAL A 47 -12.15 4.74 10.88
C VAL A 47 -12.22 3.26 10.58
N LEU A 48 -12.82 2.90 9.44
CA LEU A 48 -12.86 1.54 8.90
C LEU A 48 -11.86 1.41 7.76
N ASP A 49 -11.02 0.38 7.83
CA ASP A 49 -10.09 -0.01 6.77
C ASP A 49 -10.17 -1.52 6.55
N GLY A 50 -10.66 -1.92 5.39
CA GLY A 50 -10.77 -3.33 5.01
C GLY A 50 -11.96 -3.66 4.13
N TYR A 51 -11.78 -4.65 3.25
CA TYR A 51 -12.79 -5.11 2.28
C TYR A 51 -13.90 -5.97 2.90
N GLN A 52 -13.75 -6.41 4.14
CA GLN A 52 -14.73 -7.23 4.85
C GLN A 52 -15.96 -6.46 5.34
N PHE A 53 -15.91 -5.14 5.36
CA PHE A 53 -16.98 -4.27 5.82
C PHE A 53 -17.97 -3.99 4.68
N ASP A 54 -18.98 -4.85 4.55
CA ASP A 54 -20.00 -4.72 3.51
C ASP A 54 -20.98 -3.56 3.77
N GLN A 55 -21.93 -3.37 2.84
CA GLN A 55 -22.94 -2.31 2.96
C GLN A 55 -23.79 -2.45 4.24
N ALA A 56 -24.18 -3.67 4.62
CA ALA A 56 -25.01 -3.93 5.80
C ALA A 56 -24.27 -3.59 7.08
N TYR A 57 -23.00 -3.96 7.17
CA TYR A 57 -22.11 -3.60 8.27
C TYR A 57 -22.01 -2.09 8.45
N ARG A 58 -21.71 -1.36 7.35
CA ARG A 58 -21.59 0.11 7.40
C ARG A 58 -22.91 0.79 7.74
N GLN A 59 -24.05 0.26 7.23
CA GLN A 59 -25.38 0.77 7.56
C GLN A 59 -25.68 0.66 9.06
N SER A 60 -25.25 -0.41 9.72
CA SER A 60 -25.44 -0.61 11.16
C SER A 60 -24.67 0.39 12.04
N LEU A 61 -23.58 0.96 11.49
CA LEU A 61 -22.79 1.99 12.15
C LEU A 61 -23.29 3.41 11.88
N HIS A 62 -24.12 3.59 10.87
CA HIS A 62 -24.65 4.90 10.50
C HIS A 62 -25.63 5.45 11.56
N SER A 63 -25.66 6.78 11.71
CA SER A 63 -26.57 7.48 12.65
C SER A 63 -26.28 7.27 14.14
N ASN A 64 -25.09 6.83 14.50
CA ASN A 64 -24.64 6.81 15.89
C ASN A 64 -24.09 8.19 16.34
N LYS A 65 -23.72 8.30 17.62
CA LYS A 65 -23.21 9.57 18.20
C LYS A 65 -21.80 9.96 17.77
N PHE A 66 -21.15 9.14 16.95
CA PHE A 66 -19.84 9.40 16.38
C PHE A 66 -19.95 9.46 14.86
N LYS A 67 -19.01 10.12 14.22
CA LYS A 67 -18.84 10.10 12.77
C LYS A 67 -18.00 8.90 12.38
N PHE A 68 -18.20 8.38 11.15
CA PHE A 68 -17.28 7.36 10.68
C PHE A 68 -16.72 7.64 9.28
N ALA A 69 -15.45 7.31 9.12
CA ALA A 69 -14.72 7.38 7.88
C ALA A 69 -14.43 5.97 7.35
N VAL A 70 -14.40 5.81 6.04
CA VAL A 70 -14.06 4.56 5.39
C VAL A 70 -12.91 4.76 4.41
N PHE A 71 -11.90 3.90 4.48
CA PHE A 71 -10.96 3.71 3.38
C PHE A 71 -11.64 2.89 2.30
N ASP A 72 -11.69 3.43 1.08
CA ASP A 72 -12.27 2.74 -0.08
C ASP A 72 -11.49 3.11 -1.33
N ASP A 73 -11.05 2.14 -2.09
CA ASP A 73 -10.23 2.32 -3.30
C ASP A 73 -10.96 1.96 -4.59
N MET A 74 -12.13 1.32 -4.52
CA MET A 74 -12.84 0.78 -5.69
C MET A 74 -14.26 1.33 -5.88
N ASN A 75 -14.93 1.76 -4.82
CA ASN A 75 -16.34 2.17 -4.81
C ASN A 75 -17.30 1.12 -5.42
N ASN A 76 -17.07 -0.16 -5.17
CA ASN A 76 -17.80 -1.28 -5.75
C ASN A 76 -18.63 -2.09 -4.75
N SER A 77 -18.70 -1.65 -3.48
CA SER A 77 -19.33 -2.38 -2.37
C SER A 77 -20.70 -1.81 -1.96
N GLY A 78 -21.35 -1.03 -2.83
CA GLY A 78 -22.66 -0.41 -2.59
C GLY A 78 -22.58 0.89 -1.81
N ALA A 79 -23.68 1.31 -1.17
CA ALA A 79 -23.72 2.54 -0.38
C ALA A 79 -22.72 2.49 0.79
N LEU A 80 -21.92 3.55 0.95
CA LEU A 80 -20.86 3.59 1.95
C LEU A 80 -21.36 4.01 3.33
N PHE A 81 -22.46 4.76 3.42
CA PHE A 81 -23.04 5.29 4.67
C PHE A 81 -22.05 6.07 5.55
N ALA A 82 -20.91 6.43 5.01
CA ALA A 82 -19.83 7.10 5.73
C ALA A 82 -20.03 8.62 5.80
N ASP A 83 -19.48 9.26 6.84
CA ASP A 83 -19.37 10.72 6.95
C ASP A 83 -18.12 11.23 6.19
N MET A 84 -17.14 10.36 5.96
CA MET A 84 -15.94 10.67 5.16
C MET A 84 -15.51 9.44 4.37
N VAL A 85 -15.11 9.65 3.12
CA VAL A 85 -14.45 8.64 2.28
C VAL A 85 -12.98 9.05 2.10
N ILE A 86 -12.09 8.11 2.34
CA ILE A 86 -10.64 8.30 2.21
C ILE A 86 -10.12 7.42 1.08
N ASN A 87 -9.51 8.06 0.06
CA ASN A 87 -8.85 7.36 -1.03
C ASN A 87 -7.67 8.20 -1.55
N GLY A 88 -6.45 7.81 -1.23
CA GLY A 88 -5.23 8.54 -1.60
C GLY A 88 -4.82 8.43 -3.08
N ALA A 89 -5.52 7.65 -3.91
CA ALA A 89 -5.21 7.56 -5.33
C ALA A 89 -5.50 8.89 -6.03
N GLN A 90 -4.58 9.34 -6.90
CA GLN A 90 -4.68 10.62 -7.61
C GLN A 90 -5.99 10.74 -8.41
N ASN A 91 -6.41 9.65 -9.03
CA ASN A 91 -7.61 9.57 -9.85
C ASN A 91 -8.89 9.14 -9.09
N ALA A 92 -8.85 9.11 -7.75
CA ALA A 92 -9.97 8.69 -6.91
C ALA A 92 -11.28 9.47 -7.17
N GLY A 93 -11.18 10.71 -7.65
CA GLY A 93 -12.34 11.52 -8.07
C GLY A 93 -13.19 10.89 -9.17
N LEU A 94 -12.63 9.96 -9.95
CA LEU A 94 -13.34 9.24 -11.00
C LEU A 94 -14.19 8.07 -10.49
N ASN A 95 -14.02 7.67 -9.23
CA ASN A 95 -14.72 6.52 -8.66
C ASN A 95 -16.23 6.75 -8.42
N GLY A 96 -16.73 7.98 -8.54
CA GLY A 96 -18.17 8.26 -8.46
C GLY A 96 -18.76 8.22 -7.04
N TYR A 97 -17.98 8.57 -6.01
CA TYR A 97 -18.40 8.56 -4.59
C TYR A 97 -19.64 9.40 -4.29
N GLN A 98 -19.95 10.39 -5.11
CA GLN A 98 -21.17 11.18 -4.98
C GLN A 98 -22.47 10.36 -5.14
N LEU A 99 -22.39 9.14 -5.71
CA LEU A 99 -23.52 8.22 -5.82
C LEU A 99 -23.66 7.31 -4.60
N THR A 100 -22.54 6.89 -4.01
CA THR A 100 -22.51 5.90 -2.91
C THR A 100 -22.34 6.53 -1.53
N ALA A 101 -21.84 7.78 -1.49
CA ALA A 101 -21.64 8.57 -0.27
C ALA A 101 -21.97 10.07 -0.53
N PRO A 102 -23.23 10.44 -0.89
CA PRO A 102 -23.57 11.77 -1.39
C PRO A 102 -23.41 12.90 -0.38
N LYS A 103 -23.31 12.57 0.91
CA LYS A 103 -23.14 13.56 2.00
C LYS A 103 -21.78 13.48 2.68
N ALA A 104 -20.93 12.56 2.25
CA ALA A 104 -19.62 12.36 2.86
C ALA A 104 -18.63 13.47 2.45
N LEU A 105 -17.74 13.80 3.36
CA LEU A 105 -16.53 14.52 3.03
C LEU A 105 -15.64 13.61 2.18
N LEU A 106 -15.07 14.15 1.11
CA LEU A 106 -14.20 13.38 0.22
C LEU A 106 -12.74 13.75 0.48
N ALA A 107 -12.07 12.95 1.29
CA ALA A 107 -10.61 12.98 1.49
C ALA A 107 -9.93 12.13 0.40
N ILE A 108 -9.98 12.62 -0.85
CA ILE A 108 -9.56 11.87 -2.04
C ILE A 108 -8.40 12.56 -2.77
N GLY A 109 -7.56 11.74 -3.40
CA GLY A 109 -6.40 12.21 -4.14
C GLY A 109 -5.12 12.19 -3.32
N ARG A 110 -4.02 12.58 -3.96
CA ARG A 110 -2.65 12.48 -3.43
C ARG A 110 -2.48 13.16 -2.07
N ASP A 111 -3.16 14.27 -1.82
CA ASP A 111 -3.05 15.02 -0.56
C ASP A 111 -3.54 14.23 0.66
N TYR A 112 -4.24 13.14 0.44
CA TYR A 112 -4.78 12.23 1.46
C TYR A 112 -4.14 10.83 1.40
N GLN A 113 -3.04 10.66 0.66
CA GLN A 113 -2.29 9.41 0.63
C GLN A 113 -1.58 9.19 1.97
N VAL A 114 -1.97 8.12 2.68
CA VAL A 114 -1.33 7.75 3.95
C VAL A 114 -0.02 7.01 3.66
N LEU A 115 1.06 7.53 4.22
CA LEU A 115 2.39 6.93 4.19
C LEU A 115 2.93 6.78 5.62
N ARG A 116 3.80 5.80 5.84
CA ARG A 116 4.56 5.69 7.08
C ARG A 116 5.48 6.90 7.24
N GLN A 117 5.69 7.32 8.49
CA GLN A 117 6.45 8.54 8.79
C GLN A 117 7.86 8.54 8.19
N GLU A 118 8.51 7.38 8.09
CA GLU A 118 9.84 7.24 7.50
C GLU A 118 9.91 7.76 6.05
N PHE A 119 8.82 7.69 5.29
CA PHE A 119 8.75 8.19 3.91
C PHE A 119 8.48 9.70 3.81
N LEU A 120 8.02 10.34 4.87
CA LEU A 120 7.74 11.77 4.90
C LEU A 120 8.98 12.63 5.22
N GLN A 121 10.05 11.99 5.71
CA GLN A 121 11.27 12.68 6.18
C GLN A 121 12.49 12.44 5.30
N LEU A 122 12.28 11.91 4.10
CA LEU A 122 13.36 11.57 3.19
C LEU A 122 14.11 12.81 2.71
N THR A 123 15.44 12.79 2.85
CA THR A 123 16.35 13.78 2.35
C THR A 123 17.42 13.13 1.46
N ASN A 124 17.99 13.89 0.53
CA ASN A 124 19.14 13.44 -0.28
C ASN A 124 18.89 12.20 -1.14
N LEU A 125 17.81 12.18 -1.92
CA LEU A 125 17.50 11.09 -2.86
C LEU A 125 18.46 11.12 -4.07
N LYS A 126 19.75 10.84 -3.84
CA LYS A 126 20.79 10.92 -4.88
C LYS A 126 20.73 9.72 -5.81
N TRP A 127 20.63 9.97 -7.10
CA TRP A 127 20.67 8.95 -8.14
C TRP A 127 22.00 8.16 -8.17
N SER A 128 23.13 8.83 -7.98
CA SER A 128 24.46 8.23 -8.07
C SER A 128 24.76 7.16 -7.03
N GLU A 129 23.99 7.11 -5.95
CA GLU A 129 24.17 6.15 -4.85
C GLU A 129 23.34 4.87 -5.03
N ARG A 130 22.44 4.84 -6.04
CA ARG A 130 21.54 3.72 -6.31
C ARG A 130 22.20 2.67 -7.18
N ASN A 131 22.24 1.43 -6.68
CA ASN A 131 23.00 0.37 -7.36
C ASN A 131 22.36 -1.01 -7.34
N ASN A 132 21.19 -1.19 -6.71
CA ASN A 132 20.57 -2.51 -6.58
C ASN A 132 19.19 -2.60 -7.26
N LEU A 133 18.82 -3.82 -7.62
CA LEU A 133 17.45 -4.19 -8.00
C LEU A 133 16.70 -4.64 -6.75
N THR A 134 15.53 -4.04 -6.47
CA THR A 134 14.68 -4.48 -5.36
C THR A 134 13.45 -5.21 -5.88
N ILE A 135 13.13 -6.36 -5.27
CA ILE A 135 11.96 -7.19 -5.59
C ILE A 135 11.06 -7.24 -4.37
N MET A 136 9.77 -6.85 -4.51
CA MET A 136 8.80 -6.88 -3.42
C MET A 136 7.36 -7.02 -3.95
N PHE A 137 6.62 -8.01 -3.46
CA PHE A 137 5.25 -8.29 -3.90
C PHE A 137 4.23 -8.23 -2.75
N GLY A 138 4.45 -7.28 -1.82
CA GLY A 138 3.54 -7.02 -0.69
C GLY A 138 3.73 -7.98 0.48
N ALA A 139 2.71 -8.04 1.35
CA ALA A 139 2.81 -8.71 2.64
C ALA A 139 2.82 -10.24 2.52
N SER A 140 2.06 -10.82 1.60
CA SER A 140 1.82 -12.27 1.50
C SER A 140 2.27 -12.89 0.18
N ASP A 141 2.34 -12.13 -0.91
CA ASP A 141 2.68 -12.59 -2.27
C ASP A 141 1.98 -13.91 -2.67
N PRO A 142 0.64 -13.94 -2.74
CA PRO A 142 -0.10 -15.17 -3.06
C PRO A 142 0.18 -15.69 -4.48
N THR A 143 0.70 -14.84 -5.35
CA THR A 143 1.09 -15.15 -6.73
C THR A 143 2.47 -15.80 -6.83
N LYS A 144 3.24 -15.86 -5.72
CA LYS A 144 4.63 -16.37 -5.66
C LYS A 144 5.60 -15.67 -6.62
N LEU A 145 5.29 -14.45 -7.04
CA LEU A 145 6.10 -13.71 -7.99
C LEU A 145 7.50 -13.39 -7.45
N THR A 146 7.68 -13.25 -6.13
CA THR A 146 9.02 -13.10 -5.53
C THR A 146 9.92 -14.28 -5.89
N LEU A 147 9.44 -15.50 -5.64
CA LEU A 147 10.20 -16.72 -5.89
C LEU A 147 10.45 -16.92 -7.39
N LEU A 148 9.40 -16.78 -8.22
CA LEU A 148 9.47 -16.96 -9.67
C LEU A 148 10.40 -15.94 -10.34
N THR A 149 10.35 -14.67 -9.91
CA THR A 149 11.23 -13.62 -10.43
C THR A 149 12.70 -13.89 -10.06
N LEU A 150 12.97 -14.32 -8.80
CA LEU A 150 14.32 -14.69 -8.40
C LEU A 150 14.84 -15.89 -9.19
N GLN A 151 14.00 -16.89 -9.40
CA GLN A 151 14.37 -18.09 -10.18
C GLN A 151 14.72 -17.74 -11.62
N SER A 152 13.95 -16.86 -12.25
CA SER A 152 14.23 -16.36 -13.59
C SER A 152 15.54 -15.55 -13.65
N LEU A 153 15.80 -14.66 -12.66
CA LEU A 153 17.07 -13.93 -12.56
C LEU A 153 18.27 -14.86 -12.37
N HIS A 154 18.12 -15.93 -11.62
CA HIS A 154 19.14 -16.97 -11.46
C HIS A 154 19.43 -17.67 -12.79
N ASN A 155 18.41 -18.07 -13.52
CA ASN A 155 18.54 -18.76 -14.82
C ASN A 155 19.31 -17.93 -15.86
N VAL A 156 19.18 -16.61 -15.81
CA VAL A 156 19.91 -15.70 -16.74
C VAL A 156 21.23 -15.18 -16.17
N ASN A 157 21.67 -15.67 -14.99
CA ASN A 157 22.87 -15.23 -14.29
C ASN A 157 22.95 -13.70 -14.14
N ALA A 158 21.91 -13.08 -13.60
CA ALA A 158 21.84 -11.65 -13.40
C ALA A 158 23.02 -11.15 -12.55
N SER A 159 23.68 -10.05 -12.96
CA SER A 159 24.93 -9.59 -12.35
C SER A 159 24.76 -8.43 -11.36
N MET A 160 23.58 -7.78 -11.32
CA MET A 160 23.32 -6.68 -10.39
C MET A 160 23.08 -7.19 -8.96
N PRO A 161 23.43 -6.39 -7.93
CA PRO A 161 22.99 -6.68 -6.57
C PRO A 161 21.47 -6.68 -6.49
N ILE A 162 20.91 -7.66 -5.77
CA ILE A 162 19.47 -7.86 -5.63
C ILE A 162 19.10 -7.73 -4.16
N THR A 163 18.07 -6.94 -3.87
CA THR A 163 17.42 -6.89 -2.58
C THR A 163 16.03 -7.50 -2.71
N ILE A 164 15.70 -8.46 -1.86
CA ILE A 164 14.37 -9.07 -1.79
C ILE A 164 13.73 -8.64 -0.50
N ILE A 165 12.48 -8.17 -0.57
CA ILE A 165 11.69 -7.81 0.60
C ILE A 165 10.44 -8.67 0.61
N THR A 166 10.25 -9.44 1.68
CA THR A 166 9.05 -10.21 1.93
C THR A 166 8.36 -9.70 3.19
N GLY A 167 7.03 -9.63 3.18
CA GLY A 167 6.28 -9.21 4.36
C GLY A 167 6.08 -10.34 5.38
N ALA A 168 5.57 -10.00 6.55
CA ALA A 168 5.35 -10.92 7.67
C ALA A 168 4.42 -12.11 7.35
N ALA A 169 3.53 -11.94 6.36
CA ALA A 169 2.58 -12.98 5.92
C ALA A 169 3.08 -13.82 4.74
N TYR A 170 4.35 -13.72 4.37
CA TYR A 170 4.92 -14.46 3.26
C TYR A 170 5.09 -15.94 3.59
N GLU A 171 4.36 -16.83 2.91
CA GLU A 171 4.35 -18.27 3.21
C GLU A 171 5.52 -19.04 2.57
N GLY A 172 6.13 -18.54 1.50
CA GLY A 172 7.20 -19.20 0.74
C GLY A 172 8.61 -19.02 1.30
N LEU A 173 8.79 -18.69 2.59
CA LEU A 173 10.08 -18.29 3.18
C LEU A 173 11.14 -19.38 3.11
N HIS A 174 10.76 -20.63 3.31
CA HIS A 174 11.68 -21.78 3.26
C HIS A 174 12.21 -21.97 1.83
N GLU A 175 11.31 -22.05 0.85
CA GLU A 175 11.65 -22.23 -0.58
C GLU A 175 12.53 -21.08 -1.08
N LEU A 176 12.21 -19.83 -0.71
CA LEU A 176 12.98 -18.65 -1.06
C LEU A 176 14.40 -18.69 -0.44
N THR A 177 14.50 -19.06 0.83
CA THR A 177 15.78 -19.15 1.54
C THR A 177 16.67 -20.22 0.93
N ASP A 178 16.11 -21.37 0.55
CA ASP A 178 16.85 -22.44 -0.10
C ASP A 178 17.33 -22.03 -1.50
N LEU A 179 16.50 -21.32 -2.27
CA LEU A 179 16.92 -20.77 -3.57
C LEU A 179 18.06 -19.76 -3.40
N ILE A 180 17.97 -18.84 -2.44
CA ILE A 180 19.02 -17.86 -2.15
C ILE A 180 20.36 -18.53 -1.81
N LYS A 181 20.35 -19.59 -1.00
CA LYS A 181 21.56 -20.31 -0.62
C LYS A 181 22.23 -21.04 -1.77
N ASN A 182 21.43 -21.49 -2.75
CA ASN A 182 21.90 -22.34 -3.85
C ASN A 182 22.17 -21.55 -5.15
N CYS A 183 21.88 -20.24 -5.20
CA CYS A 183 22.18 -19.41 -6.35
C CYS A 183 23.49 -18.62 -6.17
N ASN A 184 24.14 -18.27 -7.30
CA ASN A 184 25.37 -17.49 -7.32
C ASN A 184 25.13 -15.98 -7.48
N LEU A 185 23.95 -15.49 -7.08
CA LEU A 185 23.58 -14.08 -7.17
C LEU A 185 23.96 -13.33 -5.88
N HIS A 186 24.23 -12.03 -6.01
CA HIS A 186 24.43 -11.16 -4.85
C HIS A 186 23.07 -10.73 -4.29
N ILE A 187 22.56 -11.43 -3.27
CA ILE A 187 21.22 -11.20 -2.72
C ILE A 187 21.30 -10.77 -1.26
N THR A 188 20.56 -9.73 -0.93
CA THR A 188 20.19 -9.34 0.44
C THR A 188 18.69 -9.58 0.61
N HIS A 189 18.28 -10.32 1.64
CA HIS A 189 16.89 -10.59 1.93
C HIS A 189 16.47 -9.95 3.25
N HIS A 190 15.39 -9.18 3.21
CA HIS A 190 14.71 -8.61 4.36
C HIS A 190 13.32 -9.25 4.51
N HIS A 191 13.10 -9.94 5.61
CA HIS A 191 11.78 -10.45 5.98
C HIS A 191 11.18 -9.52 7.03
N ASP A 192 9.93 -9.07 6.83
CA ASP A 192 9.23 -8.11 7.68
C ASP A 192 10.07 -6.84 7.96
N CYS A 193 10.51 -6.20 6.87
CA CYS A 193 11.42 -5.06 6.92
C CYS A 193 10.80 -3.87 7.69
N GLN A 194 11.48 -3.43 8.75
CA GLN A 194 11.02 -2.34 9.60
C GLN A 194 11.50 -0.96 9.11
N ASP A 195 12.54 -0.90 8.28
CA ASP A 195 13.09 0.32 7.68
C ASP A 195 13.11 0.20 6.16
N MET A 196 11.92 0.26 5.58
CA MET A 196 11.74 0.18 4.13
C MET A 196 12.33 1.37 3.40
N ALA A 197 12.25 2.56 3.99
CA ALA A 197 12.72 3.78 3.37
C ALA A 197 14.21 3.71 3.09
N SER A 198 15.04 3.25 4.04
CA SER A 198 16.48 3.08 3.85
C SER A 198 16.83 2.10 2.74
N VAL A 199 16.04 1.06 2.53
CA VAL A 199 16.23 0.11 1.43
C VAL A 199 15.86 0.75 0.10
N LEU A 200 14.67 1.39 0.03
CA LEU A 200 14.14 1.91 -1.23
C LEU A 200 14.90 3.12 -1.76
N VAL A 201 15.48 3.97 -0.90
CA VAL A 201 16.31 5.11 -1.34
C VAL A 201 17.58 4.66 -2.05
N ASN A 202 18.10 3.45 -1.77
CA ASN A 202 19.28 2.88 -2.41
C ASN A 202 18.94 2.05 -3.66
N THR A 203 17.67 1.88 -3.96
CA THR A 203 17.17 1.08 -5.08
C THR A 203 17.30 1.84 -6.39
N LYS A 204 17.96 1.26 -7.39
CA LYS A 204 18.10 1.81 -8.75
C LYS A 204 16.86 1.49 -9.59
N LEU A 205 16.33 0.28 -9.45
CA LEU A 205 15.10 -0.19 -10.09
C LEU A 205 14.37 -1.12 -9.13
N ALA A 206 13.05 -0.99 -9.01
CA ALA A 206 12.22 -1.93 -8.28
C ALA A 206 11.30 -2.73 -9.20
N ILE A 207 11.06 -4.00 -8.87
CA ILE A 207 9.92 -4.79 -9.33
C ILE A 207 8.99 -4.95 -8.14
N SER A 208 7.78 -4.45 -8.23
CA SER A 208 6.85 -4.42 -7.10
C SER A 208 5.43 -4.72 -7.51
N ALA A 209 4.67 -5.36 -6.61
CA ALA A 209 3.22 -5.33 -6.75
C ALA A 209 2.72 -3.88 -6.74
N ALA A 210 1.71 -3.59 -7.55
CA ALA A 210 1.15 -2.25 -7.75
C ALA A 210 0.17 -1.81 -6.64
N GLY A 211 0.34 -2.34 -5.41
CA GLY A 211 -0.44 -1.98 -4.21
C GLY A 211 0.08 -0.71 -3.53
N GLY A 212 -0.13 -0.60 -2.21
CA GLY A 212 0.32 0.55 -1.40
C GLY A 212 1.81 0.86 -1.52
N SER A 213 2.64 -0.14 -1.79
CA SER A 213 4.09 0.02 -2.00
C SER A 213 4.46 0.95 -3.16
N GLN A 214 3.59 1.15 -4.14
CA GLN A 214 3.84 2.11 -5.22
C GLN A 214 4.02 3.55 -4.70
N PHE A 215 3.29 3.92 -3.65
CA PHE A 215 3.38 5.25 -3.05
C PHE A 215 4.67 5.41 -2.24
N GLU A 216 5.14 4.34 -1.60
CA GLU A 216 6.44 4.30 -0.92
C GLU A 216 7.60 4.42 -1.92
N LEU A 217 7.52 3.70 -3.04
CA LEU A 217 8.49 3.80 -4.15
C LEU A 217 8.52 5.19 -4.75
N LEU A 218 7.35 5.81 -4.95
CA LEU A 218 7.25 7.18 -5.42
C LEU A 218 7.89 8.15 -4.44
N ALA A 219 7.62 8.03 -3.14
CA ALA A 219 8.21 8.86 -2.09
C ALA A 219 9.74 8.76 -2.06
N CYS A 220 10.29 7.57 -2.32
CA CYS A 220 11.73 7.34 -2.47
C CYS A 220 12.28 7.74 -3.85
N ALA A 221 11.46 8.27 -4.74
CA ALA A 221 11.81 8.57 -6.14
C ALA A 221 12.46 7.37 -6.85
N THR A 222 11.94 6.17 -6.64
CA THR A 222 12.52 4.91 -7.13
C THR A 222 11.84 4.47 -8.42
N PRO A 223 12.56 4.45 -9.56
CA PRO A 223 12.08 3.89 -10.82
C PRO A 223 11.57 2.46 -10.60
N SER A 224 10.42 2.12 -11.16
CA SER A 224 9.79 0.85 -10.84
C SER A 224 9.09 0.21 -12.05
N ILE A 225 9.05 -1.12 -12.07
CA ILE A 225 8.08 -1.90 -12.81
C ILE A 225 7.01 -2.32 -11.80
N LEU A 226 5.82 -1.75 -11.94
CA LEU A 226 4.66 -2.08 -11.10
C LEU A 226 3.87 -3.21 -11.75
N VAL A 227 3.68 -4.29 -11.01
CA VAL A 227 2.94 -5.47 -11.45
C VAL A 227 1.55 -5.43 -10.81
N VAL A 228 0.51 -5.29 -11.63
CA VAL A 228 -0.88 -5.38 -11.17
C VAL A 228 -1.22 -6.83 -10.92
N VAL A 229 -1.45 -7.19 -9.67
CA VAL A 229 -1.82 -8.55 -9.23
C VAL A 229 -3.25 -8.64 -8.71
N ALA A 230 -3.97 -7.51 -8.64
CA ALA A 230 -5.35 -7.45 -8.18
C ALA A 230 -6.08 -6.24 -8.81
N ASP A 231 -7.40 -6.35 -8.97
CA ASP A 231 -8.22 -5.34 -9.65
C ASP A 231 -8.21 -3.96 -8.98
N ASN A 232 -8.17 -3.90 -7.66
CA ASN A 232 -8.11 -2.66 -6.89
C ASN A 232 -6.83 -1.84 -7.14
N GLN A 233 -5.80 -2.44 -7.72
CA GLN A 233 -4.54 -1.78 -8.04
C GLN A 233 -4.57 -1.03 -9.38
N LYS A 234 -5.48 -1.38 -10.28
CA LYS A 234 -5.49 -0.91 -11.69
C LYS A 234 -5.52 0.61 -11.82
N ASN A 235 -6.49 1.25 -11.18
CA ASN A 235 -6.72 2.69 -11.36
C ASN A 235 -5.51 3.53 -10.90
N ALA A 236 -5.05 3.31 -9.66
CA ALA A 236 -3.92 4.06 -9.10
C ALA A 236 -2.63 3.84 -9.89
N SER A 237 -2.40 2.61 -10.38
CA SER A 237 -1.18 2.26 -11.10
C SER A 237 -1.15 2.79 -12.54
N GLN A 238 -2.30 2.86 -13.21
CA GLN A 238 -2.41 3.50 -14.53
C GLN A 238 -2.06 4.98 -14.45
N ASP A 239 -2.55 5.68 -13.41
CA ASP A 239 -2.18 7.07 -13.18
C ASP A 239 -0.69 7.21 -12.90
N ALA A 240 -0.10 6.38 -12.03
CA ALA A 240 1.33 6.37 -11.75
C ALA A 240 2.19 6.18 -13.01
N ALA A 241 1.81 5.26 -13.89
CA ALA A 241 2.50 5.01 -15.15
C ALA A 241 2.39 6.19 -16.12
N SER A 242 1.24 6.87 -16.17
CA SER A 242 1.02 8.06 -17.00
C SER A 242 1.96 9.22 -16.63
N GLN A 243 2.37 9.30 -15.36
CA GLN A 243 3.34 10.27 -14.87
C GLN A 243 4.79 9.92 -15.26
N GLY A 244 5.03 8.71 -15.75
CA GLY A 244 6.27 8.28 -16.39
C GLY A 244 7.44 8.02 -15.45
N TRP A 245 7.20 7.84 -14.14
CA TRP A 245 8.22 7.43 -13.17
C TRP A 245 8.28 5.91 -12.99
N CYS A 246 7.28 5.17 -13.48
CA CYS A 246 7.23 3.72 -13.47
C CYS A 246 6.73 3.17 -14.80
N GLN A 247 6.96 1.89 -15.03
CA GLN A 247 6.29 1.08 -16.05
C GLN A 247 5.22 0.22 -15.39
N LEU A 248 4.14 -0.10 -16.11
CA LEU A 248 3.04 -0.92 -15.63
C LEU A 248 2.93 -2.20 -16.44
N VAL A 249 2.80 -3.32 -15.76
CA VAL A 249 2.51 -4.63 -16.35
C VAL A 249 1.39 -5.32 -15.56
N TYR A 250 0.71 -6.28 -16.19
CA TYR A 250 -0.34 -7.06 -15.56
C TYR A 250 0.15 -8.49 -15.40
N SER A 251 -0.06 -9.08 -14.22
CA SER A 251 0.40 -10.43 -13.91
C SER A 251 -0.21 -11.51 -14.82
N ASP A 252 -1.43 -11.26 -15.31
CA ASP A 252 -2.14 -12.19 -16.21
C ASP A 252 -1.58 -12.19 -17.65
N ASP A 253 -0.87 -11.12 -18.02
CA ASP A 253 -0.36 -10.90 -19.37
C ASP A 253 1.13 -11.26 -19.51
N LEU A 254 1.83 -11.56 -18.41
CA LEU A 254 3.28 -11.65 -18.41
C LEU A 254 3.80 -12.77 -17.49
N SER A 255 4.63 -13.64 -18.02
CA SER A 255 5.37 -14.63 -17.22
C SER A 255 6.50 -13.98 -16.41
N ALA A 256 7.01 -14.66 -15.40
CA ALA A 256 8.16 -14.19 -14.63
C ALA A 256 9.42 -14.00 -15.49
N ASP A 257 9.61 -14.84 -16.51
CA ASP A 257 10.74 -14.73 -17.45
C ASP A 257 10.63 -13.46 -18.30
N GLU A 258 9.45 -13.15 -18.83
CA GLU A 258 9.21 -11.92 -19.59
C GLU A 258 9.35 -10.67 -18.72
N LEU A 259 8.86 -10.72 -17.45
CA LEU A 259 9.05 -9.65 -16.46
C LEU A 259 10.54 -9.39 -16.21
N VAL A 260 11.33 -10.45 -16.05
CA VAL A 260 12.79 -10.36 -15.87
C VAL A 260 13.46 -9.81 -17.11
N MET A 261 13.08 -10.25 -18.32
CA MET A 261 13.63 -9.71 -19.57
C MET A 261 13.33 -8.21 -19.71
N GLN A 262 12.12 -7.76 -19.36
CA GLN A 262 11.78 -6.34 -19.34
C GLN A 262 12.61 -5.58 -18.30
N CYS A 263 12.80 -6.14 -17.11
CA CYS A 263 13.64 -5.57 -16.06
C CYS A 263 15.09 -5.40 -16.52
N LEU A 264 15.70 -6.42 -17.12
CA LEU A 264 17.07 -6.38 -17.63
C LEU A 264 17.22 -5.38 -18.75
N SER A 265 16.26 -5.31 -19.69
CA SER A 265 16.24 -4.30 -20.74
C SER A 265 16.22 -2.88 -20.17
N LEU A 266 15.38 -2.63 -19.14
CA LEU A 266 15.31 -1.33 -18.49
C LEU A 266 16.56 -1.02 -17.67
N TRP A 267 17.15 -2.02 -17.00
CA TRP A 267 18.39 -1.89 -16.23
C TRP A 267 19.56 -1.41 -17.08
N GLN A 268 19.62 -1.84 -18.35
CA GLN A 268 20.64 -1.43 -19.33
C GLN A 268 20.41 -0.02 -19.90
N GLN A 269 19.35 0.69 -19.46
CA GLN A 269 19.02 2.03 -19.92
C GLN A 269 19.16 3.07 -18.78
N PRO A 270 20.39 3.39 -18.33
CA PRO A 270 20.60 4.25 -17.16
C PRO A 270 20.01 5.65 -17.32
N GLU A 271 20.01 6.20 -18.54
CA GLU A 271 19.43 7.51 -18.83
C GLU A 271 17.91 7.51 -18.69
N LEU A 272 17.25 6.42 -19.10
CA LEU A 272 15.80 6.27 -18.93
C LEU A 272 15.45 6.14 -17.44
N LEU A 273 16.17 5.28 -16.70
CA LEU A 273 15.98 5.14 -15.26
C LEU A 273 16.21 6.48 -14.53
N HIS A 274 17.25 7.25 -14.91
CA HIS A 274 17.49 8.57 -14.34
C HIS A 274 16.36 9.56 -14.68
N SER A 275 15.80 9.48 -15.89
CA SER A 275 14.63 10.27 -16.28
C SER A 275 13.41 9.93 -15.45
N MET A 276 13.14 8.62 -15.22
CA MET A 276 12.06 8.15 -14.36
C MET A 276 12.22 8.65 -12.92
N HIS A 277 13.43 8.56 -12.36
CA HIS A 277 13.77 9.12 -11.05
C HIS A 277 13.47 10.62 -10.97
N LYS A 278 13.89 11.42 -11.97
CA LYS A 278 13.61 12.86 -12.01
C LYS A 278 12.12 13.17 -12.05
N LYS A 279 11.35 12.39 -12.78
CA LYS A 279 9.87 12.55 -12.82
C LYS A 279 9.25 12.27 -11.46
N ALA A 280 9.71 11.23 -10.75
CA ALA A 280 9.25 10.95 -9.39
C ALA A 280 9.58 12.09 -8.43
N LEU A 281 10.77 12.68 -8.48
CA LEU A 281 11.16 13.83 -7.66
C LEU A 281 10.30 15.08 -7.87
N GLN A 282 9.64 15.22 -9.02
CA GLN A 282 8.75 16.36 -9.30
C GLN A 282 7.37 16.21 -8.64
N LEU A 283 7.06 15.03 -8.15
CA LEU A 283 5.77 14.73 -7.54
C LEU A 283 5.86 14.95 -6.02
N PRO A 284 4.99 15.78 -5.44
CA PRO A 284 5.06 16.09 -4.02
C PRO A 284 4.75 14.87 -3.17
N VAL A 285 5.50 14.69 -2.10
CA VAL A 285 5.18 13.78 -0.99
C VAL A 285 4.52 14.62 0.09
N VAL A 286 3.33 14.25 0.49
CA VAL A 286 2.54 14.98 1.49
C VAL A 286 2.18 14.07 2.65
N ASP A 287 1.98 14.65 3.82
CA ASP A 287 1.46 13.93 4.98
C ASP A 287 -0.07 13.83 4.89
N GLY A 288 -0.53 12.82 4.17
CA GLY A 288 -1.95 12.58 3.97
C GLY A 288 -2.68 12.24 5.27
N ALA A 289 -2.02 11.56 6.21
CA ALA A 289 -2.60 11.27 7.51
C ALA A 289 -2.89 12.55 8.29
N LEU A 290 -1.96 13.51 8.30
CA LEU A 290 -2.16 14.82 8.93
C LEU A 290 -3.31 15.59 8.26
N ASN A 291 -3.42 15.54 6.93
CA ASN A 291 -4.49 16.21 6.21
C ASN A 291 -5.87 15.59 6.51
N ILE A 292 -5.95 14.26 6.61
CA ILE A 292 -7.17 13.56 7.02
C ILE A 292 -7.57 14.00 8.44
N VAL A 293 -6.63 14.00 9.40
CA VAL A 293 -6.91 14.40 10.79
C VAL A 293 -7.35 15.86 10.89
N LYS A 294 -6.76 16.77 10.12
CA LYS A 294 -7.22 18.18 10.04
C LYS A 294 -8.65 18.26 9.55
N LEU A 295 -8.98 17.57 8.45
CA LEU A 295 -10.32 17.57 7.89
C LEU A 295 -11.34 16.97 8.89
N MET A 296 -10.97 15.92 9.63
CA MET A 296 -11.78 15.35 10.71
C MET A 296 -12.03 16.37 11.83
N SER A 297 -10.99 17.05 12.28
CA SER A 297 -11.05 18.00 13.41
C SER A 297 -11.92 19.22 13.11
N GLU A 298 -11.81 19.77 11.90
CA GLU A 298 -12.64 20.89 11.44
C GLU A 298 -14.14 20.54 11.44
N ASN A 299 -14.45 19.28 11.19
CA ASN A 299 -15.82 18.81 11.13
C ASN A 299 -16.44 18.38 12.48
N ILE A 300 -15.64 18.18 13.52
CA ILE A 300 -16.14 18.02 14.90
C ILE A 300 -16.69 19.36 15.40
N THR A 301 -15.92 20.44 15.23
CA THR A 301 -16.28 21.78 15.71
C THR A 301 -17.53 22.34 15.06
N ALA A 302 -17.76 22.07 13.78
CA ALA A 302 -18.95 22.50 13.06
C ALA A 302 -20.26 21.86 13.58
N SER A 303 -20.18 20.63 14.12
CA SER A 303 -21.35 19.90 14.65
C SER A 303 -21.75 20.34 16.06
N ASN A 304 -20.84 20.97 16.82
CA ASN A 304 -21.10 21.44 18.19
C ASN A 304 -21.68 22.87 18.22
N ASN A 305 -21.79 23.54 17.08
CA ASN A 305 -22.30 24.92 16.92
C ASN A 305 -23.71 24.97 16.30
N LEU A 306 -24.37 23.84 16.09
CA LEU A 306 -25.76 23.72 15.64
C LEU A 306 -26.63 23.10 16.75
#